data_74c262f4de5ad7db8eddae83d7bf653c
#
_entry.id   74c262f4de5ad7db8eddae83d7bf653c
#
_cell.length_a   1.000
_cell.length_b   1.000
_cell.length_c   1.000
_cell.angle_alpha   90.00
_cell.angle_beta   90.00
_cell.angle_gamma   90.00
#
_symmetry.space_group_name_H-M   'P 1'
#
loop_
_entity.id
_entity.type
_entity.pdbx_description
1 polymer ?
#
loop_
_entity_poly.entity_id
_entity_poly.type
_entity_poly.pdbx_seq_one_letter_code
_entity_poly.pdbx_strand_id
1 'polypeptide(L)'
;MGTMTIDGRKVEFTDEKNVLTVIRNAGIDIPTLCYHSELSTFGACRLCTVEDDRGKTFASCSEVPRDGMVIHTNTNKLRNYRKLIVELLLAAHCRDCTTCIKSGECVLQELAHRLGVRTVRFQNTREQHELDFSSPSIVRDPNKCILCGNCVRACEEIQGIGALGFAFRGTEAMVMPAFNKKIAETQCVNCGQCRAFCPTGAISIHTNTDKVFKALAHPDIRVVAQIAPAV
;
A
#
# COMPACT_ATOMS: atom_id res chain seq x y z
N MET A 1 -18.77 24.62 5.65
CA MET A 1 -18.93 24.85 4.20
C MET A 1 -17.91 25.86 3.75
N GLY A 2 -17.15 25.56 2.73
CA GLY A 2 -16.14 26.46 2.17
C GLY A 2 -15.96 26.17 0.67
N THR A 3 -15.19 27.02 0.01
CA THR A 3 -14.90 26.90 -1.42
C THR A 3 -13.39 26.95 -1.61
N MET A 4 -12.85 26.05 -2.42
CA MET A 4 -11.44 26.07 -2.81
C MET A 4 -11.31 26.00 -4.33
N THR A 5 -10.15 26.38 -4.85
CA THR A 5 -9.86 26.30 -6.29
C THR A 5 -8.86 25.17 -6.54
N ILE A 6 -9.24 24.21 -7.38
CA ILE A 6 -8.41 23.06 -7.76
C ILE A 6 -8.19 23.10 -9.27
N ASP A 7 -6.92 23.27 -9.70
CA ASP A 7 -6.56 23.40 -11.11
C ASP A 7 -7.40 24.44 -11.89
N GLY A 8 -7.71 25.56 -11.23
CA GLY A 8 -8.51 26.66 -11.79
C GLY A 8 -10.04 26.47 -11.70
N ARG A 9 -10.54 25.35 -11.16
CA ARG A 9 -11.98 25.10 -10.97
C ARG A 9 -12.37 25.34 -9.52
N LYS A 10 -13.46 26.05 -9.29
CA LYS A 10 -14.05 26.21 -7.96
C LYS A 10 -14.74 24.93 -7.55
N VAL A 11 -14.44 24.45 -6.35
CA VAL A 11 -14.98 23.23 -5.74
C VAL A 11 -15.45 23.58 -4.33
N GLU A 12 -16.69 23.23 -4.03
CA GLU A 12 -17.27 23.36 -2.69
C GLU A 12 -16.88 22.15 -1.84
N PHE A 13 -16.70 22.38 -0.54
CA PHE A 13 -16.49 21.33 0.45
C PHE A 13 -17.27 21.63 1.73
N THR A 14 -17.55 20.61 2.52
CA THR A 14 -18.32 20.71 3.76
C THR A 14 -17.49 20.31 4.98
N ASP A 15 -17.31 19.03 5.18
CA ASP A 15 -16.68 18.40 6.35
C ASP A 15 -15.61 17.37 5.98
N GLU A 16 -15.12 17.42 4.74
CA GLU A 16 -14.09 16.49 4.30
C GLU A 16 -12.85 16.58 5.18
N LYS A 17 -12.41 15.41 5.68
CA LYS A 17 -11.29 15.27 6.62
C LYS A 17 -9.97 15.84 6.11
N ASN A 18 -9.77 15.86 4.79
CA ASN A 18 -8.54 16.31 4.17
C ASN A 18 -8.75 16.77 2.72
N VAL A 19 -7.79 17.53 2.21
CA VAL A 19 -7.77 18.07 0.84
C VAL A 19 -7.82 16.96 -0.22
N LEU A 20 -7.23 15.79 0.03
CA LEU A 20 -7.26 14.66 -0.90
C LEU A 20 -8.70 14.17 -1.17
N THR A 21 -9.54 14.15 -0.14
CA THR A 21 -10.95 13.76 -0.28
C THR A 21 -11.71 14.76 -1.16
N VAL A 22 -11.50 16.06 -0.95
CA VAL A 22 -12.11 17.11 -1.81
C VAL A 22 -11.68 16.96 -3.26
N ILE A 23 -10.39 16.71 -3.51
CA ILE A 23 -9.84 16.50 -4.85
C ILE A 23 -10.50 15.29 -5.53
N ARG A 24 -10.63 14.17 -4.81
CA ARG A 24 -11.26 12.95 -5.34
C ARG A 24 -12.75 13.12 -5.59
N ASN A 25 -13.46 13.83 -4.71
CA ASN A 25 -14.88 14.18 -4.90
C ASN A 25 -15.08 15.06 -6.13
N ALA A 26 -14.10 15.89 -6.49
CA ALA A 26 -14.08 16.68 -7.72
C ALA A 26 -13.75 15.86 -8.99
N GLY A 27 -13.61 14.53 -8.88
CA GLY A 27 -13.31 13.62 -10.00
C GLY A 27 -11.84 13.62 -10.44
N ILE A 28 -10.92 14.19 -9.63
CA ILE A 28 -9.50 14.24 -9.95
C ILE A 28 -8.78 13.07 -9.27
N ASP A 29 -8.16 12.22 -10.10
CA ASP A 29 -7.40 11.07 -9.61
C ASP A 29 -5.98 11.46 -9.20
N ILE A 30 -5.71 11.46 -7.91
CA ILE A 30 -4.36 11.61 -7.34
C ILE A 30 -3.88 10.27 -6.77
N PRO A 31 -2.68 9.81 -7.17
CA PRO A 31 -2.15 8.54 -6.70
C PRO A 31 -1.80 8.56 -5.21
N THR A 32 -2.04 7.44 -4.55
CA THR A 32 -1.65 7.20 -3.16
C THR A 32 -1.21 5.75 -2.98
N LEU A 33 -0.32 5.49 -2.01
CA LEU A 33 0.06 4.13 -1.59
C LEU A 33 -0.16 3.90 -0.10
N CYS A 34 -0.14 4.96 0.71
CA CYS A 34 -0.27 4.87 2.17
C CYS A 34 -1.59 5.43 2.72
N TYR A 35 -2.46 5.97 1.88
CA TYR A 35 -3.76 6.50 2.30
C TYR A 35 -4.87 5.50 2.01
N HIS A 36 -5.71 5.28 3.01
CA HIS A 36 -6.98 4.56 2.90
C HIS A 36 -8.04 5.29 3.72
N SER A 37 -9.29 5.35 3.24
CA SER A 37 -10.39 6.07 3.90
C SER A 37 -10.70 5.56 5.29
N GLU A 38 -10.56 4.24 5.48
CA GLU A 38 -10.85 3.53 6.72
C GLU A 38 -9.70 3.53 7.75
N LEU A 39 -8.54 4.09 7.40
CA LEU A 39 -7.36 4.11 8.25
C LEU A 39 -6.97 5.54 8.61
N SER A 40 -6.32 5.70 9.74
CA SER A 40 -5.69 6.97 10.12
C SER A 40 -4.72 7.47 9.04
N THR A 41 -4.52 8.78 8.98
CA THR A 41 -3.60 9.38 8.00
C THR A 41 -2.15 9.12 8.41
N PHE A 42 -1.34 8.60 7.48
CA PHE A 42 0.07 8.29 7.72
C PHE A 42 1.05 9.23 6.99
N GLY A 43 0.72 9.65 5.76
CA GLY A 43 1.49 10.66 5.02
C GLY A 43 2.87 10.22 4.53
N ALA A 44 3.22 8.93 4.56
CA ALA A 44 4.55 8.43 4.25
C ALA A 44 4.92 8.46 2.76
N CYS A 45 4.01 8.07 1.87
CA CYS A 45 4.36 7.85 0.45
C CYS A 45 4.55 9.15 -0.36
N ARG A 46 4.00 10.27 0.08
CA ARG A 46 4.09 11.59 -0.58
C ARG A 46 3.58 11.67 -2.03
N LEU A 47 2.94 10.64 -2.54
CA LEU A 47 2.39 10.65 -3.92
C LEU A 47 1.21 11.60 -4.08
N CYS A 48 0.46 11.84 -3.00
CA CYS A 48 -0.65 12.80 -2.96
C CYS A 48 -0.23 14.27 -2.89
N THR A 49 1.07 14.58 -3.03
CA THR A 49 1.57 15.95 -2.98
C THR A 49 0.91 16.84 -4.04
N VAL A 50 0.46 18.02 -3.59
CA VAL A 50 -0.09 19.10 -4.40
C VAL A 50 0.74 20.36 -4.18
N GLU A 51 0.52 21.38 -5.00
CA GLU A 51 1.22 22.66 -4.97
C GLU A 51 0.22 23.81 -4.77
N ASP A 52 0.52 24.75 -3.87
CA ASP A 52 -0.29 25.96 -3.73
C ASP A 52 0.08 27.03 -4.79
N ASP A 53 -0.65 28.14 -4.79
CA ASP A 53 -0.45 29.29 -5.68
C ASP A 53 0.93 29.97 -5.52
N ARG A 54 1.62 29.72 -4.40
CA ARG A 54 2.98 30.24 -4.10
C ARG A 54 4.09 29.25 -4.44
N GLY A 55 3.74 28.10 -5.01
CA GLY A 55 4.70 27.05 -5.37
C GLY A 55 5.15 26.17 -4.20
N LYS A 56 4.53 26.30 -3.00
CA LYS A 56 4.80 25.43 -1.86
C LYS A 56 4.06 24.09 -2.04
N THR A 57 4.75 22.99 -1.77
CA THR A 57 4.18 21.65 -1.90
C THR A 57 3.84 21.04 -0.54
N PHE A 58 2.72 20.32 -0.48
CA PHE A 58 2.29 19.62 0.73
C PHE A 58 1.50 18.33 0.38
N ALA A 59 1.38 17.42 1.33
CA ALA A 59 0.64 16.17 1.16
C ALA A 59 -0.85 16.43 1.38
N SER A 60 -1.68 16.29 0.35
CA SER A 60 -3.12 16.55 0.42
C SER A 60 -3.87 15.62 1.38
N CYS A 61 -3.36 14.41 1.65
CA CYS A 61 -3.99 13.47 2.57
C CYS A 61 -3.90 13.89 4.05
N SER A 62 -2.97 14.78 4.40
CA SER A 62 -2.74 15.24 5.77
C SER A 62 -3.07 16.71 6.03
N GLU A 63 -3.54 17.42 5.00
CA GLU A 63 -3.91 18.84 5.11
C GLU A 63 -5.44 18.99 5.14
N VAL A 64 -5.92 19.82 6.05
CA VAL A 64 -7.36 20.13 6.18
C VAL A 64 -7.73 21.17 5.12
N PRO A 65 -8.86 21.02 4.40
CA PRO A 65 -9.31 22.02 3.44
C PRO A 65 -9.67 23.32 4.14
N ARG A 66 -9.33 24.46 3.52
CA ARG A 66 -9.62 25.81 4.01
C ARG A 66 -10.29 26.65 2.94
N ASP A 67 -11.22 27.51 3.35
CA ASP A 67 -11.87 28.42 2.44
C ASP A 67 -10.87 29.34 1.72
N GLY A 68 -11.09 29.53 0.43
CA GLY A 68 -10.19 30.31 -0.44
C GLY A 68 -8.87 29.62 -0.80
N MET A 69 -8.62 28.35 -0.40
CA MET A 69 -7.40 27.63 -0.77
C MET A 69 -7.33 27.44 -2.29
N VAL A 70 -6.15 27.71 -2.87
CA VAL A 70 -5.87 27.48 -4.30
C VAL A 70 -4.78 26.43 -4.41
N ILE A 71 -5.04 25.36 -5.16
CA ILE A 71 -4.08 24.26 -5.35
C ILE A 71 -4.02 23.79 -6.78
N HIS A 72 -2.86 23.25 -7.14
CA HIS A 72 -2.56 22.59 -8.39
C HIS A 72 -2.23 21.12 -8.13
N THR A 73 -2.84 20.23 -8.91
CA THR A 73 -2.68 18.78 -8.72
C THR A 73 -1.71 18.14 -9.72
N ASN A 74 -1.44 18.80 -10.85
CA ASN A 74 -0.75 18.20 -11.98
C ASN A 74 0.24 19.15 -12.70
N THR A 75 1.14 19.81 -11.95
CA THR A 75 2.23 20.59 -12.52
C THR A 75 3.39 19.69 -12.99
N ASN A 76 4.29 20.22 -13.84
CA ASN A 76 5.51 19.51 -14.24
C ASN A 76 6.36 19.11 -13.02
N LYS A 77 6.44 19.97 -12.01
CA LYS A 77 7.14 19.73 -10.76
C LYS A 77 6.55 18.52 -10.03
N LEU A 78 5.21 18.46 -9.88
CA LEU A 78 4.52 17.37 -9.21
C LEU A 78 4.66 16.04 -9.96
N ARG A 79 4.59 16.06 -11.31
CA ARG A 79 4.81 14.86 -12.13
C ARG A 79 6.22 14.30 -11.92
N ASN A 80 7.23 15.17 -11.92
CA ASN A 80 8.61 14.78 -11.67
C ASN A 80 8.80 14.22 -10.24
N TYR A 81 8.17 14.83 -9.24
CA TYR A 81 8.21 14.32 -7.87
C TYR A 81 7.59 12.92 -7.75
N ARG A 82 6.41 12.71 -8.30
CA ARG A 82 5.75 11.40 -8.29
C ARG A 82 6.57 10.35 -9.00
N LYS A 83 7.14 10.69 -10.16
CA LYS A 83 8.03 9.79 -10.90
C LYS A 83 9.25 9.40 -10.08
N LEU A 84 9.92 10.39 -9.46
CA LEU A 84 11.09 10.16 -8.60
C LEU A 84 10.74 9.29 -7.39
N ILE A 85 9.61 9.55 -6.73
CA ILE A 85 9.14 8.76 -5.59
C ILE A 85 8.94 7.29 -5.98
N VAL A 86 8.24 7.04 -7.10
CA VAL A 86 8.00 5.67 -7.58
C VAL A 86 9.31 5.00 -7.98
N GLU A 87 10.25 5.71 -8.59
CA GLU A 87 11.58 5.20 -8.92
C GLU A 87 12.37 4.80 -7.66
N LEU A 88 12.33 5.61 -6.60
CA LEU A 88 12.96 5.29 -5.31
C LEU A 88 12.30 4.08 -4.63
N LEU A 89 10.98 3.96 -4.68
CA LEU A 89 10.28 2.79 -4.16
C LEU A 89 10.66 1.52 -4.93
N LEU A 90 10.79 1.61 -6.24
CA LEU A 90 11.23 0.50 -7.09
C LEU A 90 12.70 0.14 -6.86
N ALA A 91 13.56 1.09 -6.50
CA ALA A 91 14.95 0.83 -6.17
C ALA A 91 15.08 -0.10 -4.95
N ALA A 92 14.20 0.08 -3.97
CA ALA A 92 14.17 -0.72 -2.75
C ALA A 92 13.27 -1.98 -2.86
N HIS A 93 12.73 -2.27 -4.04
CA HIS A 93 11.80 -3.37 -4.28
C HIS A 93 12.45 -4.46 -5.15
N CYS A 94 12.07 -5.73 -4.98
CA CYS A 94 12.67 -6.86 -5.72
C CYS A 94 12.48 -6.79 -7.25
N ARG A 95 11.44 -6.14 -7.75
CA ARG A 95 11.11 -5.96 -9.19
C ARG A 95 10.85 -7.23 -10.00
N ASP A 96 10.69 -8.39 -9.34
CA ASP A 96 10.39 -9.67 -10.00
C ASP A 96 8.90 -9.79 -10.36
N CYS A 97 8.41 -8.80 -11.13
CA CYS A 97 6.98 -8.63 -11.37
C CYS A 97 6.34 -9.81 -12.11
N THR A 98 7.08 -10.46 -13.03
CA THR A 98 6.56 -11.56 -13.85
C THR A 98 6.24 -12.82 -13.02
N THR A 99 6.94 -13.02 -11.91
CA THR A 99 6.73 -14.15 -10.99
C THR A 99 6.00 -13.76 -9.71
N CYS A 100 5.67 -12.47 -9.56
CA CYS A 100 5.02 -11.95 -8.36
C CYS A 100 3.54 -12.33 -8.34
N ILE A 101 3.07 -12.87 -7.20
CA ILE A 101 1.65 -13.20 -6.98
C ILE A 101 0.71 -11.98 -7.10
N LYS A 102 1.24 -10.75 -6.99
CA LYS A 102 0.48 -9.50 -7.11
C LYS A 102 0.59 -8.88 -8.51
N SER A 103 1.22 -9.57 -9.48
CA SER A 103 1.36 -9.06 -10.86
C SER A 103 0.00 -8.77 -11.48
N GLY A 104 -0.16 -7.62 -12.13
CA GLY A 104 -1.43 -7.16 -12.70
C GLY A 104 -2.37 -6.45 -11.72
N GLU A 105 -2.22 -6.67 -10.40
CA GLU A 105 -3.02 -6.02 -9.35
C GLU A 105 -2.16 -5.15 -8.40
N CYS A 106 -0.88 -4.97 -8.72
CA CYS A 106 0.05 -4.23 -7.89
C CYS A 106 -0.03 -2.73 -8.17
N VAL A 107 -0.45 -1.95 -7.18
CA VAL A 107 -0.56 -0.48 -7.31
C VAL A 107 0.78 0.18 -7.63
N LEU A 108 1.90 -0.35 -7.09
CA LEU A 108 3.24 0.17 -7.42
C LEU A 108 3.60 -0.08 -8.89
N GLN A 109 3.25 -1.26 -9.44
CA GLN A 109 3.47 -1.60 -10.84
C GLN A 109 2.64 -0.72 -11.77
N GLU A 110 1.35 -0.51 -11.44
CA GLU A 110 0.46 0.39 -12.16
C GLU A 110 1.01 1.83 -12.19
N LEU A 111 1.42 2.35 -11.03
CA LEU A 111 1.99 3.70 -10.93
C LEU A 111 3.30 3.85 -11.69
N ALA A 112 4.15 2.83 -11.70
CA ALA A 112 5.38 2.82 -12.50
C ALA A 112 5.08 2.96 -13.99
N HIS A 113 4.10 2.22 -14.48
CA HIS A 113 3.63 2.30 -15.87
C HIS A 113 3.01 3.67 -16.17
N ARG A 114 2.06 4.12 -15.35
CA ARG A 114 1.34 5.40 -15.50
C ARG A 114 2.27 6.62 -15.52
N LEU A 115 3.32 6.61 -14.68
CA LEU A 115 4.28 7.71 -14.56
C LEU A 115 5.48 7.56 -15.51
N GLY A 116 5.50 6.54 -16.35
CA GLY A 116 6.55 6.31 -17.35
C GLY A 116 7.93 6.05 -16.73
N VAL A 117 7.99 5.32 -15.60
CA VAL A 117 9.26 4.88 -15.01
C VAL A 117 9.75 3.67 -15.80
N ARG A 118 10.73 3.86 -16.68
CA ARG A 118 11.32 2.82 -17.54
C ARG A 118 12.62 2.25 -16.99
N THR A 119 13.34 3.06 -16.23
CA THR A 119 14.64 2.70 -15.64
C THR A 119 14.66 3.09 -14.19
N VAL A 120 15.41 2.35 -13.38
CA VAL A 120 15.65 2.66 -11.97
C VAL A 120 17.13 3.01 -11.82
N ARG A 121 17.41 4.27 -11.57
CA ARG A 121 18.77 4.84 -11.50
C ARG A 121 19.44 4.57 -10.15
N PHE A 122 18.67 4.31 -9.12
CA PHE A 122 19.16 4.13 -7.75
C PHE A 122 19.47 2.66 -7.48
N GLN A 123 20.54 2.43 -6.72
CA GLN A 123 20.90 1.08 -6.27
C GLN A 123 20.05 0.68 -5.06
N ASN A 124 19.77 -0.60 -4.95
CA ASN A 124 19.16 -1.16 -3.75
C ASN A 124 20.23 -1.25 -2.64
N THR A 125 19.97 -0.58 -1.53
CA THR A 125 20.81 -0.61 -0.32
C THR A 125 20.20 -1.42 0.82
N ARG A 126 19.00 -2.00 0.61
CA ARG A 126 18.35 -2.84 1.62
C ARG A 126 18.89 -4.26 1.60
N GLU A 127 19.03 -4.81 2.80
CA GLU A 127 19.31 -6.24 2.96
C GLU A 127 18.14 -7.09 2.46
N GLN A 128 18.46 -8.27 1.95
CA GLN A 128 17.47 -9.28 1.59
C GLN A 128 17.07 -10.05 2.85
N HIS A 129 15.78 -10.27 2.99
CA HIS A 129 15.20 -10.97 4.13
C HIS A 129 14.52 -12.26 3.67
N GLU A 130 14.48 -13.25 4.54
CA GLU A 130 13.76 -14.49 4.29
C GLU A 130 12.24 -14.25 4.30
N LEU A 131 11.54 -15.04 3.48
CA LEU A 131 10.08 -15.05 3.47
C LEU A 131 9.55 -15.77 4.72
N ASP A 132 8.50 -15.23 5.30
CA ASP A 132 7.82 -15.86 6.43
C ASP A 132 6.57 -16.61 5.94
N PHE A 133 6.69 -17.94 5.91
CA PHE A 133 5.62 -18.89 5.56
C PHE A 133 4.95 -19.53 6.77
N SER A 134 5.22 -19.07 7.98
CA SER A 134 4.76 -19.71 9.22
C SER A 134 3.25 -19.66 9.43
N SER A 135 2.57 -18.62 8.91
CA SER A 135 1.12 -18.50 9.05
C SER A 135 0.37 -19.43 8.08
N PRO A 136 -0.75 -20.04 8.53
CA PRO A 136 -1.61 -20.83 7.64
C PRO A 136 -2.41 -19.97 6.64
N SER A 137 -2.52 -18.65 6.84
CA SER A 137 -3.34 -17.75 6.02
C SER A 137 -2.57 -16.81 5.13
N ILE A 138 -1.40 -16.33 5.56
CA ILE A 138 -0.61 -15.34 4.84
C ILE A 138 0.85 -15.75 4.71
N VAL A 139 1.48 -15.26 3.64
CA VAL A 139 2.92 -15.27 3.44
C VAL A 139 3.41 -13.83 3.48
N ARG A 140 4.50 -13.57 4.20
CA ARG A 140 5.14 -12.26 4.26
C ARG A 140 6.46 -12.27 3.50
N ASP A 141 6.61 -11.30 2.60
CA ASP A 141 7.83 -11.04 1.84
C ASP A 141 8.32 -9.61 2.13
N PRO A 142 9.23 -9.41 3.09
CA PRO A 142 9.74 -8.09 3.44
C PRO A 142 10.42 -7.36 2.27
N ASN A 143 10.95 -8.10 1.28
CA ASN A 143 11.65 -7.54 0.13
C ASN A 143 10.71 -6.79 -0.84
N LYS A 144 9.40 -7.00 -0.71
CA LYS A 144 8.35 -6.32 -1.48
C LYS A 144 7.66 -5.21 -0.69
N CYS A 145 8.11 -4.94 0.53
CA CYS A 145 7.50 -3.94 1.40
C CYS A 145 7.96 -2.53 1.03
N ILE A 146 6.99 -1.63 0.81
CA ILE A 146 7.22 -0.20 0.53
C ILE A 146 7.01 0.70 1.75
N LEU A 147 6.89 0.13 2.94
CA LEU A 147 6.74 0.84 4.21
C LEU A 147 5.52 1.79 4.26
N CYS A 148 4.44 1.46 3.56
CA CYS A 148 3.23 2.30 3.53
C CYS A 148 2.43 2.29 4.85
N GLY A 149 2.67 1.33 5.73
CA GLY A 149 2.02 1.19 7.04
C GLY A 149 0.55 0.76 7.02
N ASN A 150 -0.04 0.47 5.85
CA ASN A 150 -1.45 0.09 5.77
C ASN A 150 -1.75 -1.20 6.56
N CYS A 151 -0.89 -2.23 6.45
CA CYS A 151 -1.07 -3.49 7.16
C CYS A 151 -0.92 -3.34 8.68
N VAL A 152 -0.04 -2.46 9.15
CA VAL A 152 0.15 -2.15 10.58
C VAL A 152 -1.11 -1.52 11.12
N ARG A 153 -1.57 -0.44 10.50
CA ARG A 153 -2.78 0.29 10.92
C ARG A 153 -4.05 -0.56 10.79
N ALA A 154 -4.19 -1.34 9.72
CA ALA A 154 -5.32 -2.24 9.60
C ALA A 154 -5.35 -3.31 10.72
N CYS A 155 -4.18 -3.83 11.11
CA CYS A 155 -4.08 -4.78 12.21
C CYS A 155 -4.37 -4.16 13.58
N GLU A 156 -3.96 -2.91 13.79
CA GLU A 156 -4.12 -2.19 15.05
C GLU A 156 -5.49 -1.51 15.14
N GLU A 157 -5.85 -0.68 14.15
CA GLU A 157 -7.02 0.20 14.22
C GLU A 157 -8.33 -0.52 13.92
N ILE A 158 -8.32 -1.49 12.96
CA ILE A 158 -9.55 -2.21 12.55
C ILE A 158 -9.68 -3.52 13.32
N GLN A 159 -8.60 -4.30 13.42
CA GLN A 159 -8.65 -5.62 14.05
C GLN A 159 -8.34 -5.58 15.55
N GLY A 160 -7.75 -4.53 16.09
CA GLY A 160 -7.37 -4.42 17.49
C GLY A 160 -6.28 -5.40 17.94
N ILE A 161 -5.51 -6.00 17.00
CA ILE A 161 -4.56 -7.08 17.29
C ILE A 161 -3.12 -6.54 17.45
N GLY A 162 -2.66 -5.66 16.56
CA GLY A 162 -1.32 -5.10 16.62
C GLY A 162 -0.18 -6.11 16.39
N ALA A 163 -0.41 -7.20 15.64
CA ALA A 163 0.60 -8.23 15.39
C ALA A 163 1.79 -7.75 14.53
N LEU A 164 1.64 -6.66 13.80
CA LEU A 164 2.67 -6.04 12.95
C LEU A 164 2.97 -4.63 13.44
N GLY A 165 4.23 -4.25 13.42
CA GLY A 165 4.69 -2.92 13.77
C GLY A 165 5.86 -2.47 12.92
N PHE A 166 6.24 -1.19 13.02
CA PHE A 166 7.50 -0.70 12.46
C PHE A 166 8.65 -0.99 13.43
N ALA A 167 9.76 -1.45 12.88
CA ALA A 167 11.00 -1.63 13.60
C ALA A 167 12.13 -0.92 12.86
N PHE A 168 13.19 -0.57 13.61
CA PHE A 168 14.37 0.14 13.14
C PHE A 168 14.03 1.53 12.55
N ARG A 169 15.00 2.16 11.89
CA ARG A 169 14.86 3.50 11.29
C ARG A 169 15.78 3.65 10.07
N GLY A 170 15.54 4.69 9.27
CA GLY A 170 16.32 4.96 8.06
C GLY A 170 16.19 3.84 7.04
N THR A 171 17.30 3.40 6.47
CA THR A 171 17.37 2.33 5.46
C THR A 171 17.02 0.95 5.99
N GLU A 172 17.20 0.74 7.29
CA GLU A 172 16.90 -0.52 7.99
C GLU A 172 15.42 -0.65 8.40
N ALA A 173 14.64 0.44 8.28
CA ALA A 173 13.23 0.43 8.66
C ALA A 173 12.47 -0.70 7.97
N MET A 174 11.72 -1.48 8.75
CA MET A 174 10.91 -2.57 8.23
C MET A 174 9.62 -2.77 9.02
N VAL A 175 8.65 -3.43 8.38
CA VAL A 175 7.43 -3.88 9.03
C VAL A 175 7.62 -5.33 9.43
N MET A 176 7.50 -5.61 10.73
CA MET A 176 7.71 -6.95 11.28
C MET A 176 6.86 -7.18 12.54
N PRO A 177 6.69 -8.42 12.96
CA PRO A 177 6.22 -8.74 14.32
C PRO A 177 7.23 -8.32 15.39
N ALA A 178 6.76 -8.16 16.62
CA ALA A 178 7.62 -7.84 17.75
C ALA A 178 8.78 -8.85 17.88
N PHE A 179 9.99 -8.33 18.16
CA PHE A 179 11.22 -9.12 18.31
C PHE A 179 11.63 -9.95 17.09
N ASN A 180 11.19 -9.56 15.89
CA ASN A 180 11.43 -10.29 14.64
C ASN A 180 11.00 -11.77 14.68
N LYS A 181 9.98 -12.09 15.45
CA LYS A 181 9.40 -13.44 15.50
C LYS A 181 8.71 -13.79 14.19
N LYS A 182 8.54 -15.07 13.93
CA LYS A 182 7.65 -15.52 12.84
C LYS A 182 6.21 -15.13 13.18
N ILE A 183 5.42 -14.80 12.16
CA ILE A 183 4.05 -14.30 12.38
C ILE A 183 3.18 -15.31 13.16
N ALA A 184 3.39 -16.60 12.97
CA ALA A 184 2.68 -17.67 13.72
C ALA A 184 3.01 -17.69 15.22
N GLU A 185 4.12 -17.10 15.64
CA GLU A 185 4.56 -17.04 17.04
C GLU A 185 4.02 -15.81 17.77
N THR A 186 3.15 -15.04 17.11
CA THR A 186 2.57 -13.80 17.62
C THR A 186 1.08 -13.95 17.93
N GLN A 187 0.45 -12.87 18.34
CA GLN A 187 -0.99 -12.81 18.59
C GLN A 187 -1.83 -12.75 17.30
N CYS A 188 -1.23 -13.05 16.13
CA CYS A 188 -1.93 -13.02 14.86
C CYS A 188 -3.10 -14.02 14.84
N VAL A 189 -4.29 -13.53 14.57
CA VAL A 189 -5.52 -14.36 14.48
C VAL A 189 -5.79 -14.90 13.07
N ASN A 190 -4.85 -14.76 12.15
CA ASN A 190 -4.91 -15.27 10.78
C ASN A 190 -6.09 -14.74 9.95
N CYS A 191 -6.62 -13.55 10.25
CA CYS A 191 -7.76 -12.95 9.54
C CYS A 191 -7.47 -12.51 8.09
N GLY A 192 -6.19 -12.32 7.71
CA GLY A 192 -5.78 -11.94 6.35
C GLY A 192 -6.03 -10.48 5.96
N GLN A 193 -6.61 -9.63 6.82
CA GLN A 193 -6.93 -8.23 6.50
C GLN A 193 -5.70 -7.42 6.07
N CYS A 194 -4.55 -7.66 6.67
CA CYS A 194 -3.29 -7.00 6.28
C CYS A 194 -2.94 -7.20 4.79
N ARG A 195 -3.34 -8.34 4.18
CA ARG A 195 -3.20 -8.59 2.74
C ARG A 195 -4.12 -7.70 1.90
N ALA A 196 -5.36 -7.51 2.33
CA ALA A 196 -6.33 -6.68 1.60
C ALA A 196 -5.87 -5.22 1.49
N PHE A 197 -5.22 -4.70 2.54
CA PHE A 197 -4.68 -3.34 2.57
C PHE A 197 -3.28 -3.21 1.94
N CYS A 198 -2.59 -4.31 1.62
CA CYS A 198 -1.24 -4.26 1.06
C CYS A 198 -1.28 -3.87 -0.42
N PRO A 199 -0.69 -2.71 -0.82
CA PRO A 199 -0.70 -2.25 -2.21
C PRO A 199 0.29 -3.00 -3.11
N THR A 200 1.16 -3.83 -2.52
CA THR A 200 2.18 -4.63 -3.22
C THR A 200 2.06 -6.11 -2.87
N GLY A 201 2.99 -6.93 -3.33
CA GLY A 201 3.06 -8.36 -2.99
C GLY A 201 3.78 -8.69 -1.67
N ALA A 202 3.97 -7.70 -0.77
CA ALA A 202 4.66 -7.91 0.50
C ALA A 202 3.89 -8.80 1.48
N ILE A 203 2.56 -8.85 1.36
CA ILE A 203 1.71 -9.80 2.08
C ILE A 203 0.80 -10.46 1.05
N SER A 204 0.86 -11.77 0.97
CA SER A 204 0.07 -12.59 0.05
C SER A 204 -0.69 -13.68 0.79
N ILE A 205 -1.61 -14.36 0.11
CA ILE A 205 -2.34 -15.49 0.67
C ILE A 205 -1.42 -16.71 0.68
N HIS A 206 -1.45 -17.46 1.79
CA HIS A 206 -0.85 -18.79 1.84
C HIS A 206 -1.82 -19.79 1.17
N THR A 207 -1.53 -20.12 -0.09
CA THR A 207 -2.38 -21.03 -0.87
C THR A 207 -2.05 -22.49 -0.63
N ASN A 208 -3.08 -23.35 -0.58
CA ASN A 208 -2.95 -24.81 -0.58
C ASN A 208 -3.31 -25.42 -1.95
N THR A 209 -3.43 -24.62 -3.00
CA THR A 209 -3.86 -25.04 -4.32
C THR A 209 -3.03 -26.21 -4.86
N ASP A 210 -1.70 -26.15 -4.74
CA ASP A 210 -0.81 -27.23 -5.19
C ASP A 210 -1.04 -28.55 -4.44
N LYS A 211 -1.35 -28.47 -3.13
CA LYS A 211 -1.67 -29.65 -2.32
C LYS A 211 -2.97 -30.31 -2.80
N VAL A 212 -3.97 -29.50 -3.15
CA VAL A 212 -5.25 -29.99 -3.69
C VAL A 212 -5.04 -30.65 -5.05
N PHE A 213 -4.31 -30.02 -5.96
CA PHE A 213 -4.00 -30.60 -7.28
C PHE A 213 -3.19 -31.91 -7.17
N LYS A 214 -2.22 -31.97 -6.26
CA LYS A 214 -1.49 -33.23 -5.99
C LYS A 214 -2.41 -34.33 -5.46
N ALA A 215 -3.34 -34.00 -4.56
CA ALA A 215 -4.32 -34.96 -4.06
C ALA A 215 -5.30 -35.43 -5.16
N LEU A 216 -5.76 -34.52 -6.04
CA LEU A 216 -6.63 -34.86 -7.17
C LEU A 216 -5.92 -35.76 -8.19
N ALA A 217 -4.61 -35.61 -8.38
CA ALA A 217 -3.83 -36.42 -9.31
C ALA A 217 -3.44 -37.79 -8.73
N HIS A 218 -3.63 -38.04 -7.43
CA HIS A 218 -3.23 -39.29 -6.79
C HIS A 218 -4.35 -40.33 -6.91
N PRO A 219 -4.10 -41.54 -7.47
CA PRO A 219 -5.13 -42.51 -7.76
C PRO A 219 -5.84 -43.08 -6.52
N ASP A 220 -5.14 -43.11 -5.38
CA ASP A 220 -5.66 -43.70 -4.12
C ASP A 220 -6.29 -42.65 -3.20
N ILE A 221 -6.36 -41.38 -3.59
CA ILE A 221 -6.92 -40.31 -2.77
C ILE A 221 -8.27 -39.87 -3.34
N ARG A 222 -9.33 -40.04 -2.54
CA ARG A 222 -10.63 -39.47 -2.86
C ARG A 222 -10.76 -38.07 -2.26
N VAL A 223 -10.83 -37.07 -3.14
CA VAL A 223 -11.01 -35.66 -2.73
C VAL A 223 -12.51 -35.34 -2.70
N VAL A 224 -12.97 -34.78 -1.59
CA VAL A 224 -14.36 -34.35 -1.38
C VAL A 224 -14.38 -32.88 -1.01
N ALA A 225 -15.18 -32.08 -1.72
CA ALA A 225 -15.43 -30.68 -1.37
C ALA A 225 -16.63 -30.60 -0.42
N GLN A 226 -16.46 -29.93 0.71
CA GLN A 226 -17.53 -29.63 1.63
C GLN A 226 -17.74 -28.10 1.68
N ILE A 227 -18.97 -27.67 1.44
CA ILE A 227 -19.35 -26.25 1.48
C ILE A 227 -20.27 -26.05 2.68
N ALA A 228 -19.96 -25.09 3.52
CA ALA A 228 -20.79 -24.76 4.68
C ALA A 228 -22.11 -24.12 4.22
N PRO A 229 -23.25 -24.43 4.91
CA PRO A 229 -24.58 -23.95 4.47
C PRO A 229 -24.78 -22.42 4.58
N ALA A 230 -23.84 -21.70 5.19
CA ALA A 230 -23.89 -20.24 5.35
C ALA A 230 -23.20 -19.46 4.21
N VAL A 231 -22.89 -20.13 3.09
CA VAL A 231 -22.26 -19.51 1.92
C VAL A 231 -23.29 -19.38 0.78
#